data_4d40fe05f6786f76f92a8f996031518e
#
_entry.id   4d40fe05f6786f76f92a8f996031518e
#
_cell.length_a   1.000
_cell.length_b   1.000
_cell.length_c   1.000
_cell.angle_alpha   90.00
_cell.angle_beta   90.00
_cell.angle_gamma   90.00
#
_symmetry.space_group_name_H-M   'P 1'
#
loop_
_entity.id
_entity.type
_entity.pdbx_description
1 polymer ?
#
loop_
_entity_poly.entity_id
_entity_poly.type
_entity_poly.pdbx_seq_one_letter_code
_entity_poly.pdbx_strand_id
1 'polypeptide(L)'
;MNSQTYVPGVCNIGPAEIVARKRIGWIGFLATVLLWAACIFFGIAAPWRLLLFIPAAMSATGFIQAYAHFCAGFGMKGLFNFGTEVGKTETVQQQEFRKMDRQKALRIIGYSIALGVAIALLAFYL
;
A
#
# COMPACT_ATOMS: atom_id res chain seq x y z
N MET A 1 4.01 -16.01 16.53
CA MET A 1 3.94 -14.63 16.97
C MET A 1 2.52 -14.10 16.95
N ASN A 2 2.14 -13.38 17.97
CA ASN A 2 0.80 -12.84 18.06
C ASN A 2 0.71 -11.47 17.39
N SER A 3 0.11 -11.41 16.19
CA SER A 3 -0.12 -10.18 15.45
C SER A 3 -1.43 -9.49 15.84
N GLN A 4 -2.00 -9.91 16.99
CA GLN A 4 -3.31 -9.41 17.45
C GLN A 4 -3.19 -8.16 18.31
N THR A 5 -1.98 -7.67 18.55
CA THR A 5 -1.74 -6.55 19.46
C THR A 5 -1.08 -5.39 18.73
N TYR A 6 -1.61 -4.19 18.96
CA TYR A 6 -1.02 -2.97 18.43
C TYR A 6 0.38 -2.75 19.05
N VAL A 7 1.36 -2.48 18.19
CA VAL A 7 2.72 -2.13 18.61
C VAL A 7 3.11 -0.84 17.86
N PRO A 8 3.37 0.26 18.60
CA PRO A 8 3.70 1.55 17.97
C PRO A 8 4.86 1.44 17.00
N GLY A 9 4.69 2.00 15.80
CA GLY A 9 5.71 2.01 14.77
C GLY A 9 6.02 0.66 14.15
N VAL A 10 5.34 -0.40 14.58
CA VAL A 10 5.59 -1.77 14.10
C VAL A 10 4.39 -2.34 13.39
N CYS A 11 3.25 -2.46 14.07
CA CYS A 11 2.04 -2.98 13.47
C CYS A 11 0.80 -2.29 14.03
N ASN A 12 -0.14 -1.96 13.15
CA ASN A 12 -1.40 -1.33 13.52
C ASN A 12 -2.62 -2.00 12.87
N ILE A 13 -2.42 -3.13 12.20
CA ILE A 13 -3.52 -3.91 11.62
C ILE A 13 -3.36 -5.39 11.94
N GLY A 14 -4.52 -6.05 12.11
CA GLY A 14 -4.58 -7.49 12.34
C GLY A 14 -4.91 -8.27 11.07
N PRO A 15 -5.19 -9.58 11.20
CA PRO A 15 -5.36 -10.47 10.05
C PRO A 15 -6.42 -10.04 9.04
N ALA A 16 -7.56 -9.51 9.50
CA ALA A 16 -8.65 -9.09 8.60
C ALA A 16 -8.19 -7.98 7.66
N GLU A 17 -7.52 -6.96 8.21
CA GLU A 17 -7.01 -5.85 7.40
C GLU A 17 -5.86 -6.30 6.51
N ILE A 18 -5.01 -7.20 6.99
CA ILE A 18 -3.89 -7.73 6.19
C ILE A 18 -4.42 -8.43 4.93
N VAL A 19 -5.45 -9.24 5.08
CA VAL A 19 -6.06 -9.92 3.92
C VAL A 19 -6.60 -8.91 2.92
N ALA A 20 -7.25 -7.86 3.42
CA ALA A 20 -7.77 -6.80 2.55
C ALA A 20 -6.66 -6.10 1.78
N ARG A 21 -5.52 -5.82 2.43
CA ARG A 21 -4.37 -5.18 1.78
C ARG A 21 -3.73 -6.09 0.72
N LYS A 22 -3.61 -7.38 1.01
CA LYS A 22 -3.12 -8.34 0.02
C LYS A 22 -4.00 -8.38 -1.22
N ARG A 23 -5.31 -8.33 -1.02
CA ARG A 23 -6.26 -8.33 -2.12
C ARG A 23 -6.06 -7.11 -3.00
N ILE A 24 -5.89 -5.94 -2.40
CA ILE A 24 -5.61 -4.71 -3.14
C ILE A 24 -4.29 -4.84 -3.91
N GLY A 25 -3.28 -5.42 -3.29
CA GLY A 25 -2.00 -5.66 -3.95
C GLY A 25 -2.15 -6.50 -5.21
N TRP A 26 -2.88 -7.61 -5.13
CA TRP A 26 -3.11 -8.49 -6.28
C TRP A 26 -3.94 -7.83 -7.36
N ILE A 27 -4.99 -7.10 -6.98
CA ILE A 27 -5.82 -6.37 -7.96
C ILE A 27 -4.97 -5.36 -8.70
N GLY A 28 -4.17 -4.57 -7.98
CA GLY A 28 -3.28 -3.60 -8.60
C GLY A 28 -2.22 -4.23 -9.49
N PHE A 29 -1.67 -5.36 -9.06
CA PHE A 29 -0.68 -6.09 -9.84
C PHE A 29 -1.27 -6.59 -11.17
N LEU A 30 -2.42 -7.24 -11.12
CA LEU A 30 -3.09 -7.72 -12.33
C LEU A 30 -3.47 -6.57 -13.24
N ALA A 31 -3.98 -5.48 -12.69
CA ALA A 31 -4.33 -4.30 -13.48
C ALA A 31 -3.09 -3.74 -14.17
N THR A 32 -1.97 -3.66 -13.48
CA THR A 32 -0.72 -3.15 -14.06
C THR A 32 -0.26 -4.02 -15.22
N VAL A 33 -0.24 -5.34 -15.03
CA VAL A 33 0.20 -6.28 -16.06
C VAL A 33 -0.70 -6.21 -17.29
N LEU A 34 -2.01 -6.23 -17.07
CA LEU A 34 -2.96 -6.22 -18.18
C LEU A 34 -2.93 -4.91 -18.96
N LEU A 35 -2.83 -3.78 -18.25
CA LEU A 35 -2.77 -2.48 -18.90
C LEU A 35 -1.45 -2.28 -19.64
N TRP A 36 -0.35 -2.76 -19.08
CA TRP A 36 0.94 -2.67 -19.77
C TRP A 36 0.94 -3.53 -21.03
N ALA A 37 0.42 -4.74 -20.92
CA ALA A 37 0.27 -5.61 -22.09
C ALA A 37 -0.60 -4.96 -23.16
N ALA A 38 -1.71 -4.33 -22.77
CA ALA A 38 -2.57 -3.61 -23.69
C ALA A 38 -1.85 -2.44 -24.36
N CYS A 39 -1.03 -1.70 -23.60
CA CYS A 39 -0.24 -0.60 -24.15
C CYS A 39 0.71 -1.09 -25.25
N ILE A 40 1.35 -2.23 -25.03
CA ILE A 40 2.26 -2.81 -26.01
C ILE A 40 1.47 -3.30 -27.22
N PHE A 41 0.38 -4.04 -26.99
CA PHE A 41 -0.43 -4.63 -28.05
C PHE A 41 -1.04 -3.57 -28.96
N PHE A 42 -1.58 -2.50 -28.40
CA PHE A 42 -2.24 -1.44 -29.17
C PHE A 42 -1.32 -0.31 -29.58
N GLY A 43 -0.01 -0.38 -29.27
CA GLY A 43 0.94 0.65 -29.65
C GLY A 43 0.67 2.00 -28.99
N ILE A 44 0.22 2.00 -27.75
CA ILE A 44 -0.08 3.23 -27.02
C ILE A 44 1.18 4.08 -26.87
N ALA A 45 1.08 5.38 -27.13
CA ALA A 45 2.22 6.29 -27.03
C ALA A 45 2.82 6.31 -25.61
N ALA A 46 4.16 6.46 -25.54
CA ALA A 46 4.89 6.38 -24.28
C ALA A 46 4.37 7.29 -23.17
N PRO A 47 3.99 8.55 -23.43
CA PRO A 47 3.49 9.40 -22.34
C PRO A 47 2.26 8.84 -21.62
N TRP A 48 1.38 8.15 -22.33
CA TRP A 48 0.19 7.53 -21.73
C TRP A 48 0.54 6.35 -20.83
N ARG A 49 1.67 5.72 -21.08
CA ARG A 49 2.13 4.58 -20.27
C ARG A 49 2.51 5.00 -18.85
N LEU A 50 2.78 6.28 -18.65
CA LEU A 50 3.07 6.81 -17.30
C LEU A 50 1.87 6.66 -16.36
N LEU A 51 0.66 6.52 -16.89
CA LEU A 51 -0.53 6.28 -16.08
C LEU A 51 -0.50 4.92 -15.37
N LEU A 52 0.39 4.02 -15.78
CA LEU A 52 0.62 2.76 -15.07
C LEU A 52 1.13 2.98 -13.65
N PHE A 53 1.64 4.18 -13.35
CA PHE A 53 1.98 4.55 -11.98
C PHE A 53 0.83 4.27 -11.00
N ILE A 54 -0.41 4.57 -11.40
CA ILE A 54 -1.57 4.47 -10.51
C ILE A 54 -1.80 3.02 -10.03
N PRO A 55 -2.03 2.03 -10.92
CA PRO A 55 -2.21 0.65 -10.43
C PRO A 55 -0.94 0.05 -9.85
N ALA A 56 0.23 0.46 -10.33
CA ALA A 56 1.49 -0.04 -9.78
C ALA A 56 1.70 0.45 -8.35
N ALA A 57 1.46 1.73 -8.08
CA ALA A 57 1.58 2.28 -6.74
C ALA A 57 0.53 1.65 -5.80
N MET A 58 -0.68 1.43 -6.30
CA MET A 58 -1.73 0.77 -5.52
C MET A 58 -1.32 -0.65 -5.14
N SER A 59 -0.75 -1.39 -6.09
CA SER A 59 -0.26 -2.75 -5.84
C SER A 59 0.86 -2.73 -4.79
N ALA A 60 1.84 -1.85 -4.97
CA ALA A 60 2.95 -1.73 -4.03
C ALA A 60 2.45 -1.39 -2.62
N THR A 61 1.54 -0.43 -2.51
CA THR A 61 0.98 -0.03 -1.23
C THR A 61 0.28 -1.21 -0.55
N GLY A 62 -0.54 -1.94 -1.30
CA GLY A 62 -1.26 -3.10 -0.76
C GLY A 62 -0.32 -4.16 -0.22
N PHE A 63 0.67 -4.56 -1.01
CA PHE A 63 1.60 -5.61 -0.60
C PHE A 63 2.53 -5.15 0.54
N ILE A 64 3.04 -3.93 0.48
CA ILE A 64 3.93 -3.42 1.52
C ILE A 64 3.19 -3.35 2.85
N GLN A 65 1.97 -2.84 2.85
CA GLN A 65 1.17 -2.76 4.08
C GLN A 65 0.85 -4.15 4.63
N ALA A 66 0.52 -5.10 3.76
CA ALA A 66 0.24 -6.47 4.18
C ALA A 66 1.48 -7.13 4.79
N TYR A 67 2.63 -6.95 4.15
CA TYR A 67 3.89 -7.51 4.64
C TYR A 67 4.32 -6.87 5.96
N ALA A 68 4.18 -5.56 6.07
CA ALA A 68 4.59 -4.82 7.26
C ALA A 68 3.57 -4.91 8.40
N HIS A 69 2.37 -5.46 8.16
CA HIS A 69 1.26 -5.47 9.13
C HIS A 69 0.92 -4.06 9.57
N PHE A 70 0.96 -3.11 8.65
CA PHE A 70 0.82 -1.70 8.97
C PHE A 70 0.05 -0.97 7.87
N CYS A 71 -1.02 -0.28 8.24
CA CYS A 71 -1.77 0.57 7.32
C CYS A 71 -1.27 2.00 7.41
N ALA A 72 -0.77 2.53 6.28
CA ALA A 72 -0.24 3.89 6.23
C ALA A 72 -1.33 4.93 6.52
N GLY A 73 -2.54 4.72 6.02
CA GLY A 73 -3.65 5.62 6.30
C GLY A 73 -3.99 5.68 7.78
N PHE A 74 -4.03 4.53 8.45
CA PHE A 74 -4.25 4.49 9.89
C PHE A 74 -3.09 5.15 10.64
N GLY A 75 -1.86 4.89 10.20
CA GLY A 75 -0.68 5.50 10.81
C GLY A 75 -0.70 7.02 10.74
N MET A 76 -1.15 7.58 9.62
CA MET A 76 -1.24 9.04 9.48
C MET A 76 -2.34 9.63 10.36
N LYS A 77 -3.40 8.87 10.60
CA LYS A 77 -4.57 9.34 11.37
C LYS A 77 -4.53 8.96 12.85
N GLY A 78 -3.54 8.16 13.27
CA GLY A 78 -3.46 7.70 14.66
C GLY A 78 -4.51 6.66 14.99
N LEU A 79 -4.74 5.72 14.07
CA LEU A 79 -5.73 4.65 14.23
C LEU A 79 -5.08 3.27 14.17
N PHE A 80 -5.78 2.26 14.69
CA PHE A 80 -5.38 0.88 14.53
C PHE A 80 -6.62 -0.03 14.48
N ASN A 81 -6.46 -1.23 13.95
CA ASN A 81 -7.56 -2.20 13.88
C ASN A 81 -7.03 -3.62 13.94
N PHE A 82 -7.32 -4.31 15.04
CA PHE A 82 -6.99 -5.73 15.21
C PHE A 82 -8.23 -6.61 15.32
N GLY A 83 -9.41 -6.05 15.03
CA GLY A 83 -10.66 -6.76 15.05
C GLY A 83 -10.89 -7.63 13.82
N THR A 84 -12.05 -8.26 13.77
CA THR A 84 -12.43 -9.15 12.68
C THR A 84 -13.08 -8.43 11.51
N GLU A 85 -13.44 -7.17 11.69
CA GLU A 85 -14.10 -6.38 10.64
C GLU A 85 -13.15 -5.33 10.07
N VAL A 86 -13.07 -5.26 8.75
CA VAL A 86 -12.28 -4.26 8.04
C VAL A 86 -12.88 -2.87 8.25
N GLY A 87 -12.03 -1.91 8.55
CA GLY A 87 -12.46 -0.52 8.69
C GLY A 87 -12.94 -0.11 10.07
N LYS A 88 -13.04 -1.06 10.99
CA LYS A 88 -13.50 -0.77 12.35
C LYS A 88 -12.33 -0.41 13.25
N THR A 89 -12.01 0.87 13.29
CA THR A 89 -10.77 1.36 13.89
C THR A 89 -10.94 1.81 15.34
N GLU A 90 -9.81 1.80 16.07
CA GLU A 90 -9.68 2.40 17.38
C GLU A 90 -8.60 3.47 17.32
N THR A 91 -8.64 4.43 18.25
CA THR A 91 -7.75 5.58 18.24
C THR A 91 -6.53 5.32 19.12
N VAL A 92 -5.36 5.70 18.61
CA VAL A 92 -4.12 5.70 19.38
C VAL A 92 -4.12 6.91 20.30
N GLN A 93 -4.05 6.70 21.61
CA GLN A 93 -4.18 7.78 22.59
C GLN A 93 -2.89 8.58 22.81
N GLN A 94 -1.74 7.91 22.75
CA GLN A 94 -0.47 8.56 23.06
C GLN A 94 0.15 9.23 21.84
N GLN A 95 0.58 10.49 22.02
CA GLN A 95 1.16 11.26 20.92
C GLN A 95 2.49 10.68 20.44
N GLU A 96 3.29 10.12 21.33
CA GLU A 96 4.55 9.49 20.96
C GLU A 96 4.32 8.33 20.02
N PHE A 97 3.29 7.52 20.27
CA PHE A 97 2.94 6.39 19.43
C PHE A 97 2.44 6.86 18.06
N ARG A 98 1.64 7.92 18.03
CA ARG A 98 1.17 8.51 16.78
C ARG A 98 2.32 9.01 15.92
N LYS A 99 3.33 9.59 16.57
CA LYS A 99 4.53 10.07 15.85
C LYS A 99 5.29 8.91 15.21
N MET A 100 5.48 7.83 15.96
CA MET A 100 6.15 6.63 15.45
C MET A 100 5.39 6.04 14.26
N ASP A 101 4.06 5.96 14.38
CA ASP A 101 3.21 5.44 13.33
C ASP A 101 3.26 6.32 12.09
N ARG A 102 3.26 7.63 12.27
CA ARG A 102 3.34 8.57 11.14
C ARG A 102 4.65 8.40 10.38
N GLN A 103 5.76 8.24 11.11
CA GLN A 103 7.06 8.02 10.48
C GLN A 103 7.07 6.73 9.66
N LYS A 104 6.50 5.65 10.21
CA LYS A 104 6.37 4.39 9.50
C LYS A 104 5.47 4.54 8.27
N ALA A 105 4.35 5.23 8.42
CA ALA A 105 3.41 5.48 7.33
C ALA A 105 4.08 6.24 6.19
N LEU A 106 4.86 7.27 6.51
CA LEU A 106 5.55 8.05 5.48
C LEU A 106 6.57 7.20 4.73
N ARG A 107 7.26 6.28 5.40
CA ARG A 107 8.19 5.36 4.72
C ARG A 107 7.43 4.45 3.76
N ILE A 108 6.31 3.90 4.18
CA ILE A 108 5.50 3.02 3.32
C ILE A 108 5.01 3.78 2.09
N ILE A 109 4.51 4.99 2.30
CA ILE A 109 4.04 5.85 1.20
C ILE A 109 5.19 6.14 0.24
N GLY A 110 6.36 6.50 0.77
CA GLY A 110 7.54 6.79 -0.03
C GLY A 110 7.99 5.60 -0.88
N TYR A 111 8.07 4.41 -0.29
CA TYR A 111 8.42 3.20 -1.03
C TYR A 111 7.39 2.86 -2.11
N SER A 112 6.10 3.04 -1.80
CA SER A 112 5.03 2.76 -2.75
C SER A 112 5.11 3.70 -3.96
N ILE A 113 5.34 4.98 -3.71
CA ILE A 113 5.50 5.97 -4.78
C ILE A 113 6.74 5.64 -5.62
N ALA A 114 7.85 5.32 -4.96
CA ALA A 114 9.10 5.00 -5.67
C ALA A 114 8.93 3.78 -6.58
N LEU A 115 8.28 2.73 -6.10
CA LEU A 115 8.01 1.55 -6.92
C LEU A 115 7.05 1.85 -8.07
N GLY A 116 6.03 2.65 -7.81
CA GLY A 116 5.10 3.06 -8.86
C GLY A 116 5.79 3.86 -9.95
N VAL A 117 6.65 4.80 -9.57
CA VAL A 117 7.45 5.60 -10.51
C VAL A 117 8.38 4.70 -11.31
N ALA A 118 9.06 3.74 -10.64
CA ALA A 118 9.96 2.82 -11.32
C ALA A 118 9.24 2.02 -12.41
N ILE A 119 8.06 1.49 -12.09
CA ILE A 119 7.26 0.73 -13.07
C ILE A 119 6.80 1.64 -14.21
N ALA A 120 6.35 2.85 -13.89
CA ALA A 120 5.91 3.80 -14.91
C ALA A 120 7.05 4.16 -15.87
N LEU A 121 8.26 4.36 -15.34
CA LEU A 121 9.43 4.67 -16.18
C LEU A 121 9.84 3.47 -17.03
N LEU A 122 9.79 2.26 -16.47
CA LEU A 122 10.04 1.06 -17.26
C LEU A 122 9.07 0.96 -18.44
N ALA A 123 7.79 1.20 -18.18
CA ALA A 123 6.77 1.16 -19.22
C ALA A 123 7.00 2.25 -20.27
N PHE A 124 7.45 3.42 -19.83
CA PHE A 124 7.73 4.54 -20.72
C PHE A 124 8.85 4.19 -21.72
N TYR A 125 9.91 3.55 -21.24
CA TYR A 125 11.08 3.26 -22.07
C TYR A 125 11.00 1.91 -22.78
N LEU A 126 10.11 1.04 -22.39
CA LEU A 126 9.90 -0.24 -23.05
C LEU A 126 8.67 -0.22 -23.92
#